data_d119cca4711ecf0010b0223dfe15ecc2
#
_entry.id   d119cca4711ecf0010b0223dfe15ecc2
#
_cell.length_a   1.000
_cell.length_b   1.000
_cell.length_c   1.000
_cell.angle_alpha   90.00
_cell.angle_beta   90.00
_cell.angle_gamma   90.00
#
_symmetry.space_group_name_H-M   'P 1'
#
loop_
_entity.id
_entity.type
_entity.pdbx_description
1 polymer ?
#
loop_
_entity_poly.entity_id
_entity_poly.type
_entity_poly.pdbx_seq_one_letter_code
_entity_poly.pdbx_strand_id
1 'polypeptide(L)'
;MLFILTLLLGSYTHPEQLVETDWVAAHGADPSVRIVDMRRSGYADGHVPGAMSLAPEAIRDASNPPTFLPAPSQFEEMMARLGISNATRVVVYDERGGIYAARLWWILNYFGHANVALMNGGWIKWTAEQRPATTAAPAPVRAQFAVHPQPRWIATAADVVAAIDKPSTRIVDARTQAEIDGKDLRNIRRGGFVPSSVPVYWEDLLDPQRKTFKPSDELRKIYEDRGVLPSHEVIAYCQVGMRASVDLFALHLIGYDTLRNYLGSWEEWGNRDDLPIATKK
;
A
#
# COMPACT_ATOMS: atom_id res chain seq x y z
N MET A 1 30.94 -32.89 -4.17
CA MET A 1 30.00 -32.23 -5.11
C MET A 1 28.73 -31.97 -4.33
N LEU A 2 28.60 -30.76 -3.75
CA LEU A 2 27.46 -30.39 -2.92
C LEU A 2 26.39 -29.78 -3.84
N PHE A 3 25.33 -30.53 -4.11
CA PHE A 3 24.16 -29.98 -4.81
C PHE A 3 23.46 -29.02 -3.84
N ILE A 4 23.65 -27.72 -4.03
CA ILE A 4 22.79 -26.69 -3.44
C ILE A 4 21.45 -26.82 -4.14
N LEU A 5 20.50 -27.47 -3.46
CA LEU A 5 19.09 -27.47 -3.85
C LEU A 5 18.57 -26.05 -3.63
N THR A 6 18.70 -25.20 -4.64
CA THR A 6 18.00 -23.90 -4.65
C THR A 6 16.54 -24.24 -4.74
N LEU A 7 15.83 -24.22 -3.60
CA LEU A 7 14.38 -24.14 -3.61
C LEU A 7 14.04 -22.90 -4.44
N LEU A 8 13.42 -23.11 -5.59
CA LEU A 8 12.71 -22.08 -6.34
C LEU A 8 11.50 -21.66 -5.47
N LEU A 9 11.74 -20.80 -4.49
CA LEU A 9 10.69 -19.99 -3.90
C LEU A 9 10.05 -19.25 -5.07
N GLY A 10 8.74 -19.42 -5.24
CA GLY A 10 8.03 -18.84 -6.37
C GLY A 10 8.36 -17.34 -6.46
N SER A 11 8.87 -16.90 -7.61
CA SER A 11 9.19 -15.50 -7.82
C SER A 11 7.89 -14.68 -7.87
N TYR A 12 7.91 -13.46 -7.36
CA TYR A 12 6.82 -12.52 -7.59
C TYR A 12 6.64 -12.27 -9.09
N THR A 13 5.43 -11.95 -9.50
CA THR A 13 5.14 -11.57 -10.88
C THR A 13 5.74 -10.20 -11.22
N HIS A 14 5.75 -9.28 -10.23
CA HIS A 14 6.33 -7.93 -10.34
C HIS A 14 7.46 -7.71 -9.33
N PRO A 15 8.57 -8.46 -9.43
CA PRO A 15 9.67 -8.40 -8.46
C PRO A 15 10.37 -7.04 -8.44
N GLU A 16 10.31 -6.28 -9.53
CA GLU A 16 10.88 -4.94 -9.63
C GLU A 16 10.20 -3.92 -8.71
N GLN A 17 8.99 -4.22 -8.22
CA GLN A 17 8.26 -3.29 -7.34
C GLN A 17 8.50 -3.54 -5.84
N LEU A 18 9.24 -4.60 -5.48
CA LEU A 18 9.66 -4.87 -4.11
C LEU A 18 11.17 -5.03 -4.06
N VAL A 19 11.88 -3.99 -3.63
CA VAL A 19 13.35 -3.99 -3.60
C VAL A 19 13.88 -4.31 -2.22
N GLU A 20 14.98 -5.05 -2.16
CA GLU A 20 15.68 -5.37 -0.92
C GLU A 20 16.54 -4.18 -0.44
N THR A 21 16.86 -4.18 0.83
CA THR A 21 17.73 -3.16 1.45
C THR A 21 19.10 -3.09 0.80
N ASP A 22 19.65 -4.20 0.28
CA ASP A 22 20.90 -4.23 -0.51
C ASP A 22 20.78 -3.41 -1.79
N TRP A 23 19.65 -3.55 -2.49
CA TRP A 23 19.39 -2.78 -3.70
C TRP A 23 19.36 -1.28 -3.39
N VAL A 24 18.68 -0.90 -2.31
CA VAL A 24 18.58 0.51 -1.89
C VAL A 24 19.95 1.06 -1.51
N ALA A 25 20.77 0.29 -0.79
CA ALA A 25 22.12 0.69 -0.42
C ALA A 25 23.02 0.90 -1.65
N ALA A 26 22.85 0.09 -2.69
CA ALA A 26 23.65 0.17 -3.92
C ALA A 26 23.21 1.29 -4.87
N HIS A 27 21.91 1.63 -4.91
CA HIS A 27 21.34 2.52 -5.93
C HIS A 27 20.76 3.83 -5.36
N GLY A 28 20.71 3.99 -4.04
CA GLY A 28 20.09 5.16 -3.42
C GLY A 28 20.77 6.50 -3.74
N ALA A 29 22.01 6.47 -4.19
CA ALA A 29 22.75 7.66 -4.65
C ALA A 29 22.58 7.94 -6.16
N ASP A 30 21.90 7.07 -6.91
CA ASP A 30 21.65 7.29 -8.34
C ASP A 30 20.72 8.52 -8.53
N PRO A 31 21.09 9.49 -9.38
CA PRO A 31 20.26 10.68 -9.63
C PRO A 31 18.88 10.37 -10.24
N SER A 32 18.69 9.20 -10.85
CA SER A 32 17.40 8.73 -11.37
C SER A 32 16.51 8.08 -10.31
N VAL A 33 17.03 7.81 -9.10
CA VAL A 33 16.32 7.21 -7.98
C VAL A 33 15.98 8.27 -6.93
N ARG A 34 14.79 8.18 -6.35
CA ARG A 34 14.39 8.94 -5.16
C ARG A 34 13.86 8.00 -4.10
N ILE A 35 14.47 8.06 -2.91
CA ILE A 35 14.01 7.32 -1.75
C ILE A 35 13.08 8.24 -0.97
N VAL A 36 11.90 7.75 -0.58
CA VAL A 36 10.91 8.48 0.19
C VAL A 36 10.67 7.77 1.51
N ASP A 37 10.94 8.48 2.60
CA ASP A 37 10.66 8.06 3.97
C ASP A 37 9.26 8.50 4.37
N MET A 38 8.35 7.53 4.55
CA MET A 38 6.96 7.74 4.94
C MET A 38 6.73 7.52 6.43
N ARG A 39 7.76 7.48 7.25
CA ARG A 39 7.62 7.33 8.71
C ARG A 39 6.96 8.58 9.32
N ARG A 40 6.14 8.36 10.33
CA ARG A 40 5.50 9.45 11.08
C ARG A 40 6.45 10.25 11.95
N SER A 41 7.53 9.62 12.39
CA SER A 41 8.52 10.22 13.29
C SER A 41 9.89 9.61 13.12
N GLY A 42 10.92 10.21 13.72
CA GLY A 42 12.27 9.66 13.76
C GLY A 42 13.11 9.92 12.51
N TYR A 43 12.61 10.65 11.51
CA TYR A 43 13.42 11.01 10.32
C TYR A 43 14.64 11.85 10.71
N ALA A 44 14.46 12.84 11.57
CA ALA A 44 15.55 13.71 12.03
C ALA A 44 16.60 12.99 12.89
N ASP A 45 16.19 11.90 13.56
CA ASP A 45 17.07 11.08 14.40
C ASP A 45 17.93 10.11 13.58
N GLY A 46 17.51 9.84 12.34
CA GLY A 46 18.21 8.99 11.39
C GLY A 46 17.29 8.43 10.31
N HIS A 47 17.78 8.44 9.07
CA HIS A 47 17.05 7.93 7.90
C HIS A 47 18.02 7.27 6.90
N VAL A 48 17.48 6.58 5.90
CA VAL A 48 18.26 6.01 4.80
C VAL A 48 18.98 7.14 4.06
N PRO A 49 20.30 7.05 3.81
CA PRO A 49 21.03 8.10 3.10
C PRO A 49 20.34 8.49 1.78
N GLY A 50 20.14 9.78 1.58
CA GLY A 50 19.45 10.33 0.42
C GLY A 50 17.91 10.28 0.45
N ALA A 51 17.30 9.71 1.50
CA ALA A 51 15.85 9.66 1.61
C ALA A 51 15.25 11.03 1.91
N MET A 52 14.15 11.36 1.22
CA MET A 52 13.32 12.54 1.45
C MET A 52 12.16 12.18 2.39
N SER A 53 11.87 13.03 3.37
CA SER A 53 10.72 12.82 4.25
C SER A 53 9.42 13.26 3.59
N LEU A 54 8.39 12.41 3.68
CA LEU A 54 7.02 12.73 3.32
C LEU A 54 6.07 12.18 4.39
N ALA A 55 5.46 13.07 5.16
CA ALA A 55 4.52 12.66 6.20
C ALA A 55 3.30 11.92 5.60
N PRO A 56 2.86 10.80 6.20
CA PRO A 56 1.70 10.05 5.69
C PRO A 56 0.41 10.87 5.62
N GLU A 57 0.28 11.88 6.45
CA GLU A 57 -0.87 12.79 6.48
C GLU A 57 -0.93 13.69 5.23
N ALA A 58 0.23 14.00 4.62
CA ALA A 58 0.29 14.87 3.44
C ALA A 58 -0.37 14.27 2.19
N ILE A 59 -0.50 12.94 2.15
CA ILE A 59 -1.13 12.23 1.04
C ILE A 59 -2.60 11.86 1.29
N ARG A 60 -3.23 12.45 2.33
CA ARG A 60 -4.65 12.32 2.61
C ARG A 60 -5.27 13.70 2.84
N ASP A 61 -6.20 14.08 1.99
CA ASP A 61 -6.98 15.31 2.14
C ASP A 61 -8.36 14.98 2.70
N ALA A 62 -8.56 15.23 4.00
CA ALA A 62 -9.83 14.99 4.67
C ALA A 62 -10.96 15.91 4.17
N SER A 63 -10.63 17.01 3.50
CA SER A 63 -11.60 17.97 2.94
C SER A 63 -12.11 17.56 1.55
N ASN A 64 -11.56 16.49 0.95
CA ASN A 64 -11.90 16.01 -0.40
C ASN A 64 -12.55 14.61 -0.40
N PRO A 65 -13.71 14.41 0.26
CA PRO A 65 -14.44 13.14 0.13
C PRO A 65 -15.06 13.02 -1.27
N PRO A 66 -15.33 11.81 -1.77
CA PRO A 66 -15.09 10.52 -1.12
C PRO A 66 -13.69 9.96 -1.36
N THR A 67 -12.84 10.63 -2.14
CA THR A 67 -11.53 10.10 -2.51
C THR A 67 -10.46 10.33 -1.43
N PHE A 68 -10.59 11.42 -0.66
CA PHE A 68 -9.59 11.83 0.33
C PHE A 68 -8.17 11.97 -0.24
N LEU A 69 -8.06 12.21 -1.54
CA LEU A 69 -6.79 12.41 -2.22
C LEU A 69 -6.45 13.90 -2.28
N PRO A 70 -5.15 14.26 -2.25
CA PRO A 70 -4.72 15.61 -2.59
C PRO A 70 -5.23 16.00 -3.99
N ALA A 71 -5.52 17.28 -4.17
CA ALA A 71 -5.83 17.79 -5.50
C ALA A 71 -4.65 17.53 -6.47
N PRO A 72 -4.88 17.29 -7.76
CA PRO A 72 -3.84 17.01 -8.74
C PRO A 72 -2.65 17.98 -8.65
N SER A 73 -2.89 19.30 -8.63
CA SER A 73 -1.83 20.29 -8.54
C SER A 73 -1.06 20.28 -7.22
N GLN A 74 -1.71 19.92 -6.11
CA GLN A 74 -1.04 19.75 -4.82
C GLN A 74 -0.10 18.54 -4.85
N PHE A 75 -0.53 17.43 -5.46
CA PHE A 75 0.30 16.25 -5.60
C PHE A 75 1.49 16.49 -6.55
N GLU A 76 1.28 17.18 -7.68
CA GLU A 76 2.35 17.61 -8.59
C GLU A 76 3.40 18.43 -7.86
N GLU A 77 2.97 19.43 -7.08
CA GLU A 77 3.85 20.28 -6.28
C GLU A 77 4.63 19.48 -5.24
N MET A 78 3.98 18.53 -4.57
CA MET A 78 4.59 17.65 -3.58
C MET A 78 5.69 16.80 -4.22
N MET A 79 5.43 16.15 -5.35
CA MET A 79 6.43 15.34 -6.07
C MET A 79 7.57 16.20 -6.61
N ALA A 80 7.25 17.38 -7.14
CA ALA A 80 8.26 18.32 -7.61
C ALA A 80 9.25 18.73 -6.53
N ARG A 81 8.77 19.03 -5.31
CA ARG A 81 9.63 19.38 -4.15
C ARG A 81 10.51 18.22 -3.70
N LEU A 82 10.04 16.99 -3.82
CA LEU A 82 10.84 15.79 -3.54
C LEU A 82 11.87 15.49 -4.64
N GLY A 83 11.93 16.29 -5.72
CA GLY A 83 12.79 16.03 -6.86
C GLY A 83 12.34 14.82 -7.69
N ILE A 84 11.06 14.51 -7.69
CA ILE A 84 10.46 13.39 -8.43
C ILE A 84 9.84 13.94 -9.72
N SER A 85 10.29 13.41 -10.86
CA SER A 85 9.70 13.62 -12.19
C SER A 85 8.98 12.35 -12.66
N ASN A 86 8.27 12.42 -13.78
CA ASN A 86 7.64 11.22 -14.36
C ASN A 86 8.63 10.13 -14.80
N ALA A 87 9.93 10.44 -14.95
CA ALA A 87 10.98 9.48 -15.27
C ALA A 87 11.68 8.90 -14.03
N THR A 88 11.49 9.49 -12.85
CA THR A 88 12.19 9.12 -11.62
C THR A 88 11.71 7.75 -11.12
N ARG A 89 12.65 6.87 -10.74
CA ARG A 89 12.32 5.67 -9.98
C ARG A 89 12.14 6.05 -8.51
N VAL A 90 10.96 5.79 -7.97
CA VAL A 90 10.64 6.07 -6.58
C VAL A 90 10.76 4.80 -5.76
N VAL A 91 11.47 4.86 -4.63
CA VAL A 91 11.52 3.77 -3.65
C VAL A 91 10.98 4.29 -2.33
N VAL A 92 9.96 3.64 -1.81
CA VAL A 92 9.24 4.10 -0.61
C VAL A 92 9.44 3.14 0.54
N TYR A 93 9.62 3.67 1.74
CA TYR A 93 9.64 2.85 2.96
C TYR A 93 8.93 3.53 4.12
N ASP A 94 8.56 2.73 5.11
CA ASP A 94 8.07 3.19 6.40
C ASP A 94 8.61 2.32 7.57
N GLU A 95 8.08 2.52 8.77
CA GLU A 95 8.45 1.76 9.98
C GLU A 95 7.40 0.71 10.38
N ARG A 96 6.39 0.46 9.55
CA ARG A 96 5.24 -0.38 9.92
C ARG A 96 4.93 -1.51 8.94
N GLY A 97 5.92 -1.94 8.16
CA GLY A 97 5.75 -3.03 7.22
C GLY A 97 5.04 -2.62 5.92
N GLY A 98 5.16 -1.36 5.53
CA GLY A 98 4.71 -0.89 4.24
C GLY A 98 3.32 -0.25 4.21
N ILE A 99 2.67 -0.01 5.34
CA ILE A 99 1.31 0.56 5.36
C ILE A 99 1.24 1.96 4.71
N TYR A 100 2.22 2.81 4.99
CA TYR A 100 2.30 4.15 4.40
C TYR A 100 2.99 4.12 3.04
N ALA A 101 3.99 3.26 2.90
CA ALA A 101 4.70 3.05 1.64
C ALA A 101 3.77 2.50 0.54
N ALA A 102 2.97 1.48 0.85
CA ALA A 102 1.97 0.95 -0.10
C ALA A 102 0.88 1.98 -0.42
N ARG A 103 0.54 2.87 0.53
CA ARG A 103 -0.39 3.96 0.23
C ARG A 103 0.18 4.93 -0.80
N LEU A 104 1.44 5.35 -0.67
CA LEU A 104 2.08 6.23 -1.66
C LEU A 104 2.27 5.50 -3.00
N TRP A 105 2.66 4.21 -2.99
CA TRP A 105 2.71 3.38 -4.19
C TRP A 105 1.38 3.38 -4.92
N TRP A 106 0.27 3.17 -4.20
CA TRP A 106 -1.05 3.17 -4.80
C TRP A 106 -1.44 4.54 -5.38
N ILE A 107 -1.14 5.65 -4.66
CA ILE A 107 -1.43 7.00 -5.13
C ILE A 107 -0.61 7.35 -6.38
N LEU A 108 0.66 6.98 -6.42
CA LEU A 108 1.52 7.18 -7.59
C LEU A 108 0.97 6.44 -8.81
N ASN A 109 0.54 5.18 -8.65
CA ASN A 109 -0.12 4.42 -9.71
C ASN A 109 -1.44 5.08 -10.15
N TYR A 110 -2.25 5.56 -9.20
CA TYR A 110 -3.46 6.31 -9.52
C TYR A 110 -3.16 7.58 -10.32
N PHE A 111 -2.11 8.31 -9.98
CA PHE A 111 -1.69 9.49 -10.72
C PHE A 111 -0.81 9.18 -11.95
N GLY A 112 -0.71 7.93 -12.36
CA GLY A 112 -0.08 7.51 -13.60
C GLY A 112 1.43 7.31 -13.53
N HIS A 113 2.02 7.23 -12.33
CA HIS A 113 3.44 6.97 -12.11
C HIS A 113 3.66 5.55 -11.59
N ALA A 114 3.93 4.60 -12.50
CA ALA A 114 4.10 3.19 -12.15
C ALA A 114 5.55 2.80 -11.78
N ASN A 115 6.54 3.71 -12.00
CA ASN A 115 7.94 3.44 -11.67
C ASN A 115 8.21 3.64 -10.17
N VAL A 116 7.53 2.89 -9.34
CA VAL A 116 7.58 2.96 -7.89
C VAL A 116 7.75 1.57 -7.28
N ALA A 117 8.56 1.45 -6.23
CA ALA A 117 8.79 0.22 -5.48
C ALA A 117 8.74 0.48 -3.97
N LEU A 118 8.45 -0.57 -3.20
CA LEU A 118 8.63 -0.56 -1.76
C LEU A 118 9.98 -1.18 -1.39
N MET A 119 10.63 -0.61 -0.37
CA MET A 119 11.76 -1.27 0.31
C MET A 119 11.23 -2.34 1.26
N ASN A 120 11.51 -3.60 0.96
CA ASN A 120 11.03 -4.76 1.70
C ASN A 120 11.51 -4.73 3.17
N GLY A 121 10.57 -4.78 4.12
CA GLY A 121 10.84 -4.67 5.56
C GLY A 121 11.12 -3.25 6.06
N GLY A 122 11.21 -2.27 5.16
CA GLY A 122 11.31 -0.85 5.49
C GLY A 122 12.44 -0.50 6.48
N TRP A 123 12.19 0.48 7.32
CA TRP A 123 13.15 0.95 8.32
C TRP A 123 13.51 -0.12 9.36
N ILE A 124 12.57 -1.00 9.71
CA ILE A 124 12.82 -2.09 10.68
C ILE A 124 13.93 -3.00 10.18
N LYS A 125 13.83 -3.47 8.93
CA LYS A 125 14.86 -4.34 8.35
C LYS A 125 16.17 -3.60 8.13
N TRP A 126 16.12 -2.34 7.67
CA TRP A 126 17.31 -1.51 7.46
C TRP A 126 18.16 -1.39 8.72
N THR A 127 17.52 -1.09 9.85
CA THR A 127 18.22 -0.96 11.14
C THR A 127 18.64 -2.30 11.73
N ALA A 128 17.84 -3.34 11.58
CA ALA A 128 18.20 -4.70 12.04
C ALA A 128 19.44 -5.25 11.30
N GLU A 129 19.65 -4.84 10.05
CA GLU A 129 20.84 -5.16 9.26
C GLU A 129 22.03 -4.20 9.55
N GLN A 130 21.87 -3.28 10.49
CA GLN A 130 22.90 -2.29 10.87
C GLN A 130 23.41 -1.46 9.67
N ARG A 131 22.51 -1.16 8.72
CA ARG A 131 22.88 -0.36 7.56
C ARG A 131 23.08 1.10 7.91
N PRO A 132 23.88 1.84 7.11
CA PRO A 132 24.18 3.24 7.37
C PRO A 132 22.90 4.07 7.47
N ALA A 133 22.83 4.94 8.49
CA ALA A 133 21.83 5.97 8.64
C ALA A 133 22.48 7.35 8.69
N THR A 134 21.76 8.37 8.29
CA THR A 134 22.21 9.77 8.34
C THR A 134 21.12 10.68 8.89
N THR A 135 21.54 11.80 9.46
CA THR A 135 20.64 12.90 9.84
C THR A 135 20.70 14.05 8.83
N ALA A 136 21.57 13.94 7.82
CA ALA A 136 21.73 14.95 6.79
C ALA A 136 20.59 14.88 5.78
N ALA A 137 19.66 15.84 5.86
CA ALA A 137 18.56 15.93 4.91
C ALA A 137 19.09 16.29 3.50
N PRO A 138 18.71 15.55 2.46
CA PRO A 138 19.08 15.88 1.10
C PRO A 138 18.39 17.17 0.64
N ALA A 139 19.02 17.89 -0.28
CA ALA A 139 18.48 19.07 -0.93
C ALA A 139 18.26 18.77 -2.42
N PRO A 140 17.15 18.15 -2.81
CA PRO A 140 16.93 17.78 -4.19
C PRO A 140 16.71 19.02 -5.06
N VAL A 141 17.15 18.94 -6.31
CA VAL A 141 16.73 19.90 -7.32
C VAL A 141 15.25 19.66 -7.62
N ARG A 142 14.44 20.74 -7.55
CA ARG A 142 13.02 20.67 -7.88
C ARG A 142 12.82 20.10 -9.28
N ALA A 143 11.98 19.10 -9.40
CA ALA A 143 11.63 18.46 -10.68
C ALA A 143 10.29 18.96 -11.22
N GLN A 144 9.93 18.49 -12.42
CA GLN A 144 8.59 18.63 -12.97
C GLN A 144 7.88 17.27 -12.91
N PHE A 145 6.70 17.25 -12.34
CA PHE A 145 5.84 16.08 -12.28
C PHE A 145 4.45 16.44 -12.83
N ALA A 146 3.93 15.63 -13.72
CA ALA A 146 2.59 15.77 -14.27
C ALA A 146 1.75 14.55 -13.89
N VAL A 147 0.55 14.77 -13.37
CA VAL A 147 -0.39 13.71 -13.03
C VAL A 147 -1.21 13.29 -14.25
N HIS A 148 -1.47 11.99 -14.36
CA HIS A 148 -2.34 11.38 -15.37
C HIS A 148 -3.32 10.42 -14.66
N PRO A 149 -4.40 10.92 -14.03
CA PRO A 149 -5.28 10.11 -13.19
C PRO A 149 -5.80 8.86 -13.87
N GLN A 150 -5.75 7.76 -13.17
CA GLN A 150 -6.17 6.42 -13.61
C GLN A 150 -7.38 5.96 -12.78
N PRO A 151 -8.64 6.29 -13.15
CA PRO A 151 -9.83 5.99 -12.35
C PRO A 151 -10.02 4.49 -12.05
N ARG A 152 -9.41 3.63 -12.86
CA ARG A 152 -9.45 2.17 -12.65
C ARG A 152 -8.93 1.72 -11.27
N TRP A 153 -8.12 2.53 -10.60
CA TRP A 153 -7.58 2.23 -9.27
C TRP A 153 -8.53 2.53 -8.12
N ILE A 154 -9.62 3.29 -8.37
CA ILE A 154 -10.58 3.70 -7.34
C ILE A 154 -11.88 2.91 -7.47
N ALA A 155 -12.45 2.50 -6.32
CA ALA A 155 -13.82 2.08 -6.19
C ALA A 155 -14.61 3.09 -5.34
N THR A 156 -15.84 3.36 -5.75
CA THR A 156 -16.83 4.12 -4.99
C THR A 156 -17.71 3.20 -4.15
N ALA A 157 -18.50 3.75 -3.21
CA ALA A 157 -19.50 2.98 -2.49
C ALA A 157 -20.49 2.27 -3.44
N ALA A 158 -20.87 2.91 -4.54
CA ALA A 158 -21.76 2.32 -5.56
C ALA A 158 -21.09 1.12 -6.26
N ASP A 159 -19.80 1.19 -6.57
CA ASP A 159 -19.05 0.06 -7.13
C ASP A 159 -19.01 -1.12 -6.14
N VAL A 160 -18.80 -0.83 -4.85
CA VAL A 160 -18.80 -1.88 -3.81
C VAL A 160 -20.18 -2.51 -3.66
N VAL A 161 -21.28 -1.73 -3.67
CA VAL A 161 -22.64 -2.27 -3.68
C VAL A 161 -22.87 -3.18 -4.88
N ALA A 162 -22.44 -2.76 -6.07
CA ALA A 162 -22.57 -3.56 -7.29
C ALA A 162 -21.68 -4.82 -7.32
N ALA A 163 -20.66 -4.89 -6.44
CA ALA A 163 -19.76 -6.03 -6.30
C ALA A 163 -20.27 -7.08 -5.30
N ILE A 164 -21.24 -6.74 -4.44
CA ILE A 164 -21.82 -7.69 -3.47
C ILE A 164 -22.41 -8.88 -4.24
N ASP A 165 -22.00 -10.09 -3.83
CA ASP A 165 -22.42 -11.37 -4.42
C ASP A 165 -22.10 -11.54 -5.93
N LYS A 166 -21.29 -10.64 -6.53
CA LYS A 166 -20.88 -10.75 -7.92
C LYS A 166 -19.75 -11.78 -8.07
N PRO A 167 -19.93 -12.86 -8.84
CA PRO A 167 -18.93 -13.94 -8.93
C PRO A 167 -17.57 -13.51 -9.46
N SER A 168 -17.52 -12.52 -10.36
CA SER A 168 -16.28 -12.03 -10.99
C SER A 168 -15.51 -11.01 -10.15
N THR A 169 -16.06 -10.56 -9.02
CA THR A 169 -15.46 -9.54 -8.16
C THR A 169 -15.32 -10.07 -6.73
N ARG A 170 -14.25 -9.73 -6.06
CA ARG A 170 -14.05 -10.01 -4.63
C ARG A 170 -13.82 -8.72 -3.87
N ILE A 171 -14.51 -8.59 -2.76
CA ILE A 171 -14.34 -7.48 -1.82
C ILE A 171 -13.45 -7.98 -0.68
N VAL A 172 -12.29 -7.37 -0.48
CA VAL A 172 -11.31 -7.74 0.56
C VAL A 172 -11.36 -6.73 1.69
N ASP A 173 -11.55 -7.22 2.91
CA ASP A 173 -11.53 -6.43 4.15
C ASP A 173 -10.18 -6.59 4.86
N ALA A 174 -9.36 -5.54 4.83
CA ALA A 174 -8.03 -5.51 5.42
C ALA A 174 -8.02 -5.16 6.93
N ARG A 175 -9.20 -5.10 7.58
CA ARG A 175 -9.34 -4.74 8.98
C ARG A 175 -9.03 -5.90 9.92
N THR A 176 -8.85 -5.58 11.20
CA THR A 176 -8.73 -6.58 12.26
C THR A 176 -10.06 -7.34 12.47
N GLN A 177 -9.96 -8.54 13.01
CA GLN A 177 -11.15 -9.32 13.36
C GLN A 177 -12.05 -8.59 14.37
N ALA A 178 -11.47 -7.83 15.31
CA ALA A 178 -12.24 -7.05 16.29
C ALA A 178 -13.07 -5.93 15.64
N GLU A 179 -12.52 -5.27 14.59
CA GLU A 179 -13.27 -4.28 13.81
C GLU A 179 -14.41 -4.94 13.02
N ILE A 180 -14.15 -6.09 12.38
CA ILE A 180 -15.14 -6.85 11.61
C ILE A 180 -16.27 -7.37 12.50
N ASP A 181 -15.95 -7.84 13.69
CA ASP A 181 -16.94 -8.34 14.67
C ASP A 181 -17.71 -7.19 15.36
N GLY A 182 -17.39 -5.93 15.07
CA GLY A 182 -18.02 -4.76 15.72
C GLY A 182 -17.61 -4.54 17.17
N LYS A 183 -16.53 -5.18 17.62
CA LYS A 183 -15.96 -5.01 18.98
C LYS A 183 -15.09 -3.77 19.10
N ASP A 184 -14.49 -3.33 18.00
CA ASP A 184 -13.75 -2.08 17.87
C ASP A 184 -14.40 -1.21 16.79
N LEU A 185 -15.20 -0.24 17.18
CA LEU A 185 -15.93 0.62 16.25
C LEU A 185 -15.08 1.78 15.68
N ARG A 186 -13.94 2.10 16.27
CA ARG A 186 -13.09 3.22 15.83
C ARG A 186 -13.85 4.51 15.56
N ASN A 187 -14.81 4.85 16.42
CA ASN A 187 -15.70 6.00 16.31
C ASN A 187 -16.67 5.97 15.11
N ILE A 188 -16.95 4.79 14.55
CA ILE A 188 -17.97 4.60 13.51
C ILE A 188 -19.29 4.15 14.14
N ARG A 189 -20.40 4.62 13.60
CA ARG A 189 -21.74 4.37 14.17
C ARG A 189 -22.15 2.90 14.16
N ARG A 190 -21.83 2.17 13.09
CA ARG A 190 -22.28 0.80 12.88
C ARG A 190 -21.08 -0.16 12.78
N GLY A 191 -21.12 -1.24 13.56
CA GLY A 191 -20.20 -2.36 13.46
C GLY A 191 -20.61 -3.37 12.38
N GLY A 192 -19.71 -4.25 12.00
CA GLY A 192 -19.93 -5.28 10.99
C GLY A 192 -18.98 -5.14 9.79
N PHE A 193 -19.42 -5.62 8.63
CA PHE A 193 -18.60 -5.66 7.42
C PHE A 193 -19.47 -5.53 6.15
N VAL A 194 -18.85 -5.24 5.01
CA VAL A 194 -19.52 -5.23 3.72
C VAL A 194 -20.01 -6.65 3.40
N PRO A 195 -21.30 -6.88 3.06
CA PRO A 195 -21.77 -8.22 2.70
C PRO A 195 -20.89 -8.87 1.63
N SER A 196 -20.69 -10.19 1.71
CA SER A 196 -19.80 -10.99 0.85
C SER A 196 -18.32 -10.62 0.85
N SER A 197 -17.88 -9.68 1.71
CA SER A 197 -16.45 -9.38 1.82
C SER A 197 -15.67 -10.52 2.49
N VAL A 198 -14.42 -10.65 2.06
CA VAL A 198 -13.48 -11.68 2.52
C VAL A 198 -12.45 -11.02 3.45
N PRO A 199 -12.30 -11.46 4.70
CA PRO A 199 -11.30 -10.91 5.61
C PRO A 199 -9.91 -11.38 5.22
N VAL A 200 -9.01 -10.43 4.94
CA VAL A 200 -7.57 -10.65 4.82
C VAL A 200 -6.90 -9.55 5.62
N TYR A 201 -6.50 -9.86 6.85
CA TYR A 201 -5.84 -8.87 7.69
C TYR A 201 -4.46 -8.52 7.12
N TRP A 202 -4.22 -7.26 6.86
CA TRP A 202 -3.03 -6.80 6.13
C TRP A 202 -1.69 -7.23 6.75
N GLU A 203 -1.59 -7.40 8.09
CA GLU A 203 -0.37 -7.89 8.73
C GLU A 203 -0.12 -9.38 8.49
N ASP A 204 -1.15 -10.17 8.15
CA ASP A 204 -1.00 -11.57 7.79
C ASP A 204 -0.18 -11.78 6.50
N LEU A 205 -0.01 -10.72 5.71
CA LEU A 205 0.77 -10.70 4.47
C LEU A 205 2.28 -10.55 4.73
N LEU A 206 2.66 -10.27 5.97
CA LEU A 206 4.03 -9.93 6.36
C LEU A 206 4.63 -10.99 7.29
N ASP A 207 5.96 -11.09 7.26
CA ASP A 207 6.71 -11.70 8.34
C ASP A 207 6.53 -10.86 9.62
N PRO A 208 6.14 -11.46 10.75
CA PRO A 208 5.78 -10.70 11.95
C PRO A 208 6.97 -9.97 12.59
N GLN A 209 8.20 -10.44 12.38
CA GLN A 209 9.41 -9.88 12.99
C GLN A 209 10.11 -8.91 12.05
N ARG A 210 10.35 -9.33 10.81
CA ARG A 210 11.10 -8.55 9.81
C ARG A 210 10.25 -7.54 9.09
N LYS A 211 8.92 -7.69 9.16
CA LYS A 211 7.94 -6.90 8.41
C LYS A 211 8.16 -6.92 6.89
N THR A 212 8.83 -7.96 6.39
CA THR A 212 8.96 -8.23 4.96
C THR A 212 7.69 -8.90 4.42
N PHE A 213 7.37 -8.69 3.16
CA PHE A 213 6.30 -9.44 2.52
C PHE A 213 6.65 -10.94 2.49
N LYS A 214 5.64 -11.78 2.71
CA LYS A 214 5.75 -13.23 2.61
C LYS A 214 6.09 -13.66 1.18
N PRO A 215 6.72 -14.82 0.98
CA PRO A 215 6.96 -15.39 -0.34
C PRO A 215 5.68 -15.46 -1.19
N SER A 216 5.85 -15.40 -2.52
CA SER A 216 4.72 -15.29 -3.45
C SER A 216 3.73 -16.46 -3.37
N ASP A 217 4.20 -17.67 -3.09
CA ASP A 217 3.38 -18.87 -2.91
C ASP A 217 2.54 -18.78 -1.63
N GLU A 218 3.11 -18.29 -0.54
CA GLU A 218 2.37 -18.06 0.71
C GLU A 218 1.31 -16.96 0.52
N LEU A 219 1.64 -15.84 -0.16
CA LEU A 219 0.68 -14.78 -0.47
C LEU A 219 -0.47 -15.32 -1.34
N ARG A 220 -0.16 -16.09 -2.40
CA ARG A 220 -1.18 -16.73 -3.23
C ARG A 220 -2.11 -17.59 -2.40
N LYS A 221 -1.55 -18.45 -1.55
CA LYS A 221 -2.32 -19.33 -0.69
C LYS A 221 -3.26 -18.55 0.25
N ILE A 222 -2.82 -17.44 0.82
CA ILE A 222 -3.65 -16.59 1.70
C ILE A 222 -4.92 -16.13 0.97
N TYR A 223 -4.80 -15.70 -0.28
CA TYR A 223 -5.93 -15.19 -1.07
C TYR A 223 -6.77 -16.33 -1.67
N GLU A 224 -6.14 -17.32 -2.28
CA GLU A 224 -6.82 -18.42 -2.96
C GLU A 224 -7.60 -19.32 -2.00
N ASP A 225 -7.09 -19.61 -0.80
CA ASP A 225 -7.81 -20.35 0.27
C ASP A 225 -9.10 -19.61 0.69
N ARG A 226 -9.21 -18.32 0.41
CA ARG A 226 -10.37 -17.48 0.68
C ARG A 226 -11.23 -17.21 -0.56
N GLY A 227 -10.93 -17.88 -1.66
CA GLY A 227 -11.67 -17.76 -2.93
C GLY A 227 -11.38 -16.47 -3.69
N VAL A 228 -10.28 -15.79 -3.39
CA VAL A 228 -9.79 -14.63 -4.17
C VAL A 228 -8.80 -15.14 -5.21
N LEU A 229 -9.22 -15.23 -6.47
CA LEU A 229 -8.45 -15.83 -7.57
C LEU A 229 -7.90 -14.75 -8.52
N PRO A 230 -6.80 -15.01 -9.26
CA PRO A 230 -6.21 -14.04 -10.18
C PRO A 230 -7.15 -13.53 -11.28
N SER A 231 -8.20 -14.29 -11.61
CA SER A 231 -9.21 -13.90 -12.59
C SER A 231 -10.26 -12.90 -12.07
N HIS A 232 -10.27 -12.64 -10.75
CA HIS A 232 -11.22 -11.72 -10.16
C HIS A 232 -10.74 -10.26 -10.25
N GLU A 233 -11.68 -9.35 -10.43
CA GLU A 233 -11.54 -7.98 -9.97
C GLU A 233 -11.50 -7.98 -8.44
N VAL A 234 -10.57 -7.25 -7.83
CA VAL A 234 -10.50 -7.13 -6.38
C VAL A 234 -10.71 -5.68 -5.96
N ILE A 235 -11.69 -5.46 -5.09
CA ILE A 235 -11.90 -4.19 -4.40
C ILE A 235 -11.48 -4.38 -2.95
N ALA A 236 -10.43 -3.68 -2.52
CA ALA A 236 -10.01 -3.72 -1.12
C ALA A 236 -10.48 -2.49 -0.34
N TYR A 237 -10.84 -2.69 0.92
CA TYR A 237 -11.18 -1.62 1.85
C TYR A 237 -10.62 -1.90 3.25
N CYS A 238 -10.58 -0.87 4.08
CA CYS A 238 -10.25 -1.01 5.50
C CYS A 238 -11.02 0.02 6.34
N GLN A 239 -10.37 0.80 7.18
CA GLN A 239 -10.99 1.93 7.88
C GLN A 239 -11.05 3.18 7.00
N VAL A 240 -9.93 3.51 6.31
CA VAL A 240 -9.73 4.75 5.52
C VAL A 240 -8.92 4.50 4.24
N GLY A 241 -8.93 3.30 3.68
CA GLY A 241 -8.22 2.94 2.45
C GLY A 241 -6.69 2.82 2.58
N MET A 242 -6.11 2.99 3.77
CA MET A 242 -4.66 2.94 3.97
C MET A 242 -4.13 1.50 4.02
N ARG A 243 -4.65 0.66 4.94
CA ARG A 243 -4.29 -0.76 5.07
C ARG A 243 -4.64 -1.56 3.82
N ALA A 244 -5.77 -1.24 3.19
CA ALA A 244 -6.19 -1.82 1.92
C ALA A 244 -5.13 -1.67 0.81
N SER A 245 -4.31 -0.62 0.85
CA SER A 245 -3.22 -0.46 -0.12
C SER A 245 -2.13 -1.54 0.03
N VAL A 246 -1.95 -2.12 1.24
CA VAL A 246 -1.00 -3.23 1.44
C VAL A 246 -1.52 -4.51 0.76
N ASP A 247 -2.82 -4.81 0.91
CA ASP A 247 -3.44 -5.93 0.20
C ASP A 247 -3.34 -5.77 -1.31
N LEU A 248 -3.63 -4.57 -1.83
CA LEU A 248 -3.54 -4.29 -3.26
C LEU A 248 -2.10 -4.41 -3.78
N PHE A 249 -1.12 -3.97 -2.98
CA PHE A 249 0.29 -4.15 -3.34
C PHE A 249 0.70 -5.63 -3.35
N ALA A 250 0.32 -6.40 -2.32
CA ALA A 250 0.60 -7.83 -2.26
C ALA A 250 -0.05 -8.61 -3.42
N LEU A 251 -1.31 -8.30 -3.74
CA LEU A 251 -2.02 -8.86 -4.89
C LEU A 251 -1.32 -8.51 -6.20
N HIS A 252 -0.90 -7.25 -6.36
CA HIS A 252 -0.15 -6.83 -7.55
C HIS A 252 1.17 -7.59 -7.68
N LEU A 253 1.94 -7.71 -6.59
CA LEU A 253 3.20 -8.48 -6.58
C LEU A 253 3.04 -9.91 -7.12
N ILE A 254 1.91 -10.55 -6.82
CA ILE A 254 1.62 -11.92 -7.25
C ILE A 254 0.80 -12.00 -8.56
N GLY A 255 0.62 -10.87 -9.27
CA GLY A 255 0.10 -10.82 -10.64
C GLY A 255 -1.43 -10.72 -10.77
N TYR A 256 -2.11 -10.08 -9.80
CA TYR A 256 -3.50 -9.68 -9.98
C TYR A 256 -3.54 -8.32 -10.68
N ASP A 257 -4.32 -8.19 -11.75
CA ASP A 257 -4.28 -7.02 -12.64
C ASP A 257 -5.40 -6.00 -12.38
N THR A 258 -6.57 -6.45 -11.93
CA THR A 258 -7.73 -5.58 -11.74
C THR A 258 -7.94 -5.30 -10.26
N LEU A 259 -7.29 -4.23 -9.80
CA LEU A 259 -7.19 -3.87 -8.38
C LEU A 259 -7.76 -2.47 -8.15
N ARG A 260 -8.68 -2.34 -7.19
CA ARG A 260 -9.32 -1.07 -6.85
C ARG A 260 -9.34 -0.85 -5.33
N ASN A 261 -9.07 0.37 -4.91
CA ASN A 261 -9.15 0.78 -3.51
C ASN A 261 -10.48 1.54 -3.27
N TYR A 262 -11.30 1.03 -2.38
CA TYR A 262 -12.45 1.78 -1.88
C TYR A 262 -11.99 2.73 -0.77
N LEU A 263 -11.72 3.97 -1.14
CA LEU A 263 -11.08 4.97 -0.26
C LEU A 263 -11.99 5.44 0.88
N GLY A 264 -13.29 5.55 0.64
CA GLY A 264 -14.27 5.86 1.68
C GLY A 264 -14.28 4.81 2.79
N SER A 265 -14.03 3.55 2.44
CA SER A 265 -13.84 2.44 3.36
C SER A 265 -14.93 2.35 4.45
N TRP A 266 -14.59 1.79 5.61
CA TRP A 266 -15.57 1.66 6.70
C TRP A 266 -15.95 3.01 7.32
N GLU A 267 -15.06 4.03 7.22
CA GLU A 267 -15.37 5.40 7.65
C GLU A 267 -16.60 5.97 6.90
N GLU A 268 -16.70 5.73 5.60
CA GLU A 268 -17.92 6.08 4.84
C GLU A 268 -19.02 5.05 5.06
N TRP A 269 -18.73 3.76 4.85
CA TRP A 269 -19.72 2.70 4.81
C TRP A 269 -20.48 2.53 6.11
N GLY A 270 -19.76 2.49 7.24
CA GLY A 270 -20.34 2.30 8.57
C GLY A 270 -21.11 3.51 9.10
N ASN A 271 -20.97 4.69 8.48
CA ASN A 271 -21.69 5.89 8.85
C ASN A 271 -22.89 6.21 7.95
N ARG A 272 -23.09 5.48 6.84
CA ARG A 272 -24.20 5.67 5.89
C ARG A 272 -25.30 4.64 6.14
N ASP A 273 -26.54 5.11 6.32
CA ASP A 273 -27.70 4.25 6.61
C ASP A 273 -28.24 3.53 5.36
N ASP A 274 -27.95 4.06 4.17
CA ASP A 274 -28.37 3.51 2.88
C ASP A 274 -27.48 2.35 2.37
N LEU A 275 -26.38 2.04 3.07
CA LEU A 275 -25.47 0.96 2.70
C LEU A 275 -25.70 -0.29 3.55
N PRO A 276 -25.73 -1.49 2.92
CA PRO A 276 -25.98 -2.74 3.62
C PRO A 276 -24.81 -3.15 4.50
N ILE A 277 -25.08 -3.74 5.64
CA ILE A 277 -24.07 -4.28 6.58
C ILE A 277 -24.42 -5.73 6.90
N ALA A 278 -23.40 -6.59 6.87
CA ALA A 278 -23.44 -7.92 7.45
C ALA A 278 -22.79 -7.93 8.83
N THR A 279 -23.30 -8.77 9.72
CA THR A 279 -22.75 -9.03 11.04
C THR A 279 -22.61 -10.53 11.25
N LYS A 280 -21.59 -10.97 12.00
CA LYS A 280 -21.56 -12.37 12.46
C LYS A 280 -22.63 -12.54 13.52
N LYS A 281 -23.42 -13.61 13.38
CA LYS A 281 -24.40 -14.03 14.40
C LYS A 281 -23.71 -14.69 15.56
#